data_6cd7ea029f6bd54a6f75d8e718340dda
#
_entry.id   6cd7ea029f6bd54a6f75d8e718340dda
#
_cell.length_a   1.000
_cell.length_b   1.000
_cell.length_c   1.000
_cell.angle_alpha   90.00
_cell.angle_beta   90.00
_cell.angle_gamma   90.00
#
_symmetry.space_group_name_H-M   'P 1'
#
loop_
_entity.id
_entity.type
_entity.pdbx_description
1 polymer ?
#
loop_
_entity_poly.entity_id
_entity_poly.type
_entity_poly.pdbx_seq_one_letter_code
_entity_poly.pdbx_strand_id
1 'polypeptide(L)'
;MGFGVPAAMGAKVGQPDKTVWVIDGDGSFQMTNQELATCCLEGIDIKICIINNSSLGMVRQWQSLFYGERYSHTDLNTGHGTRRIPDFVKLAQAYGCEAWRVEEGDDIDAAFEKAMEINDCPVLLEFVTSPDSEVWPMVPAGVSNDDIVYARSVRPTTDPFAA
;
A
#
# COMPACT_ATOMS: atom_id res chain seq x y z
N MET A 1 7.39 6.12 -4.92
CA MET A 1 6.78 4.92 -5.48
C MET A 1 7.90 3.94 -5.86
N GLY A 2 7.71 2.65 -5.66
CA GLY A 2 8.70 1.62 -5.91
C GLY A 2 9.85 1.53 -4.90
N PHE A 3 9.78 2.24 -3.79
CA PHE A 3 10.84 2.25 -2.77
C PHE A 3 10.67 1.16 -1.70
N GLY A 4 9.43 0.78 -1.39
CA GLY A 4 9.09 -0.06 -0.24
C GLY A 4 9.80 -1.41 -0.24
N VAL A 5 9.60 -2.22 -1.28
CA VAL A 5 10.18 -3.57 -1.38
C VAL A 5 11.71 -3.55 -1.38
N PRO A 6 12.40 -2.77 -2.23
CA PRO A 6 13.87 -2.69 -2.19
C PRO A 6 14.43 -2.22 -0.85
N ALA A 7 13.75 -1.28 -0.18
CA ALA A 7 14.17 -0.82 1.14
C ALA A 7 14.04 -1.92 2.20
N ALA A 8 12.95 -2.69 2.17
CA ALA A 8 12.75 -3.83 3.06
C ALA A 8 13.80 -4.94 2.83
N MET A 9 14.15 -5.21 1.57
CA MET A 9 15.24 -6.13 1.23
C MET A 9 16.55 -5.67 1.86
N GLY A 10 16.92 -4.39 1.68
CA GLY A 10 18.13 -3.83 2.28
C GLY A 10 18.12 -3.88 3.80
N ALA A 11 16.97 -3.61 4.43
CA ALA A 11 16.81 -3.69 5.88
C ALA A 11 16.99 -5.15 6.37
N LYS A 12 16.41 -6.12 5.67
CA LYS A 12 16.54 -7.55 6.04
C LYS A 12 17.98 -8.05 5.88
N VAL A 13 18.65 -7.68 4.80
CA VAL A 13 20.07 -8.01 4.60
C VAL A 13 20.97 -7.39 5.68
N GLY A 14 20.67 -6.14 6.07
CA GLY A 14 21.40 -5.46 7.15
C GLY A 14 21.08 -5.96 8.56
N GLN A 15 19.92 -6.61 8.75
CA GLN A 15 19.45 -7.13 10.04
C GLN A 15 18.78 -8.50 9.84
N PRO A 16 19.55 -9.55 9.50
CA PRO A 16 18.97 -10.84 9.07
C PRO A 16 18.14 -11.54 10.15
N ASP A 17 18.42 -11.29 11.42
CA ASP A 17 17.70 -11.89 12.55
C ASP A 17 16.39 -11.15 12.90
N LYS A 18 16.09 -10.06 12.21
CA LYS A 18 14.89 -9.27 12.48
C LYS A 18 13.78 -9.57 11.47
N THR A 19 12.55 -9.60 11.95
CA THR A 19 11.40 -9.58 11.07
C THR A 19 11.29 -8.19 10.44
N VAL A 20 11.19 -8.13 9.12
CA VAL A 20 11.05 -6.89 8.36
C VAL A 20 9.69 -6.89 7.67
N TRP A 21 8.89 -5.90 8.01
CA TRP A 21 7.61 -5.62 7.35
C TRP A 21 7.74 -4.42 6.43
N VAL A 22 7.11 -4.51 5.27
CA VAL A 22 6.88 -3.37 4.36
C VAL A 22 5.39 -3.21 4.13
N ILE A 23 4.90 -1.98 4.25
CA ILE A 23 3.54 -1.61 3.90
C ILE A 23 3.64 -0.73 2.66
N ASP A 24 3.02 -1.15 1.56
CA ASP A 24 3.11 -0.46 0.28
C ASP A 24 1.73 -0.43 -0.40
N GLY A 25 1.51 0.54 -1.28
CA GLY A 25 0.32 0.58 -2.12
C GLY A 25 0.49 -0.26 -3.39
N ASP A 26 -0.62 -0.70 -3.96
CA ASP A 26 -0.66 -1.49 -5.20
C ASP A 26 0.09 -0.84 -6.37
N GLY A 27 -0.10 0.46 -6.58
CA GLY A 27 0.60 1.21 -7.63
C GLY A 27 2.09 1.40 -7.37
N SER A 28 2.52 1.48 -6.12
CA SER A 28 3.93 1.56 -5.73
C SER A 28 4.61 0.20 -5.84
N PHE A 29 4.00 -0.84 -5.29
CA PHE A 29 4.50 -2.21 -5.37
C PHE A 29 4.71 -2.67 -6.82
N GLN A 30 3.78 -2.32 -7.71
CA GLN A 30 3.86 -2.71 -9.12
C GLN A 30 5.14 -2.21 -9.82
N MET A 31 5.77 -1.15 -9.32
CA MET A 31 6.99 -0.61 -9.92
C MET A 31 8.24 -1.46 -9.67
N THR A 32 8.26 -2.26 -8.60
CA THR A 32 9.43 -3.03 -8.16
C THR A 32 9.08 -4.45 -7.70
N ASN A 33 7.92 -4.98 -8.11
CA ASN A 33 7.50 -6.34 -7.75
C ASN A 33 8.47 -7.43 -8.23
N GLN A 34 9.25 -7.19 -9.28
CA GLN A 34 10.25 -8.11 -9.79
C GLN A 34 11.37 -8.43 -8.80
N GLU A 35 11.59 -7.58 -7.79
CA GLU A 35 12.56 -7.83 -6.71
C GLU A 35 12.18 -9.04 -5.86
N LEU A 36 10.93 -9.49 -5.91
CA LEU A 36 10.51 -10.73 -5.27
C LEU A 36 11.29 -11.95 -5.78
N ALA A 37 11.70 -11.95 -7.04
CA ALA A 37 12.55 -13.00 -7.60
C ALA A 37 13.87 -13.09 -6.83
N THR A 38 14.51 -11.94 -6.59
CA THR A 38 15.75 -11.85 -5.79
C THR A 38 15.51 -12.29 -4.35
N CYS A 39 14.41 -11.83 -3.74
CA CYS A 39 14.07 -12.22 -2.38
C CYS A 39 13.94 -13.74 -2.23
N CYS A 40 13.25 -14.40 -3.15
CA CYS A 40 13.07 -15.85 -3.11
C CYS A 40 14.38 -16.60 -3.38
N LEU A 41 15.20 -16.14 -4.34
CA LEU A 41 16.47 -16.80 -4.69
C LEU A 41 17.52 -16.66 -3.58
N GLU A 42 17.56 -15.52 -2.91
CA GLU A 42 18.56 -15.22 -1.88
C GLU A 42 18.07 -15.47 -0.45
N GLY A 43 16.86 -16.01 -0.27
CA GLY A 43 16.30 -16.29 1.05
C GLY A 43 16.04 -15.05 1.90
N ILE A 44 15.63 -13.96 1.28
CA ILE A 44 15.31 -12.69 1.95
C ILE A 44 13.84 -12.70 2.35
N ASP A 45 13.52 -13.23 3.52
CA ASP A 45 12.16 -13.49 4.04
C ASP A 45 11.47 -12.23 4.59
N ILE A 46 11.21 -11.25 3.74
CA ILE A 46 10.43 -10.05 4.11
C ILE A 46 8.93 -10.32 4.12
N LYS A 47 8.20 -9.56 4.92
CA LYS A 47 6.74 -9.58 5.00
C LYS A 47 6.19 -8.33 4.30
N ILE A 48 5.28 -8.50 3.37
CA ILE A 48 4.79 -7.45 2.49
C ILE A 48 3.28 -7.31 2.68
N CYS A 49 2.83 -6.13 3.10
CA CYS A 49 1.42 -5.75 3.11
C CYS A 49 1.15 -4.83 1.92
N ILE A 50 0.34 -5.27 0.98
CA ILE A 50 -0.14 -4.42 -0.11
C ILE A 50 -1.52 -3.88 0.25
N ILE A 51 -1.62 -2.56 0.33
CA ILE A 51 -2.90 -1.87 0.47
C ILE A 51 -3.42 -1.60 -0.94
N ASN A 52 -4.30 -2.46 -1.40
CA ASN A 52 -4.83 -2.42 -2.77
C ASN A 52 -6.17 -1.68 -2.82
N ASN A 53 -6.12 -0.41 -3.19
CA ASN A 53 -7.30 0.40 -3.48
C ASN A 53 -7.58 0.54 -4.98
N SER A 54 -6.84 -0.16 -5.83
CA SER A 54 -6.94 -0.11 -7.30
C SER A 54 -6.76 1.29 -7.89
N SER A 55 -6.04 2.17 -7.18
CA SER A 55 -5.89 3.57 -7.57
C SER A 55 -4.53 4.13 -7.13
N LEU A 56 -4.04 5.13 -7.85
CA LEU A 56 -2.98 6.02 -7.36
C LEU A 56 -3.61 7.01 -6.36
N GLY A 57 -3.89 6.50 -5.13
CA GLY A 57 -4.79 7.12 -4.16
C GLY A 57 -4.45 8.57 -3.82
N MET A 58 -3.18 8.89 -3.53
CA MET A 58 -2.78 10.25 -3.20
C MET A 58 -2.97 11.22 -4.38
N VAL A 59 -2.65 10.79 -5.60
CA VAL A 59 -2.86 11.62 -6.79
C VAL A 59 -4.36 11.82 -7.04
N ARG A 60 -5.16 10.78 -6.88
CA ARG A 60 -6.62 10.86 -6.97
C ARG A 60 -7.20 11.82 -5.94
N GLN A 61 -6.73 11.76 -4.68
CA GLN A 61 -7.14 12.68 -3.62
C GLN A 61 -6.83 14.14 -3.98
N TRP A 62 -5.68 14.43 -4.57
CA TRP A 62 -5.36 15.77 -5.04
C TRP A 62 -6.26 16.23 -6.17
N GLN A 63 -6.61 15.33 -7.10
CA GLN A 63 -7.56 15.63 -8.15
C GLN A 63 -8.95 15.94 -7.60
N SER A 64 -9.36 15.23 -6.54
CA SER A 64 -10.59 15.54 -5.81
C SER A 64 -10.56 16.94 -5.17
N LEU A 65 -9.47 17.27 -4.48
CA LEU A 65 -9.38 18.47 -3.67
C LEU A 65 -9.09 19.74 -4.49
N PHE A 66 -8.24 19.64 -5.49
CA PHE A 66 -7.67 20.82 -6.15
C PHE A 66 -8.09 20.97 -7.60
N TYR A 67 -8.63 19.92 -8.23
CA TYR A 67 -8.94 19.91 -9.66
C TYR A 67 -10.42 19.64 -9.97
N GLY A 68 -11.31 19.84 -8.97
CA GLY A 68 -12.76 19.68 -9.16
C GLY A 68 -13.17 18.30 -9.62
N GLU A 69 -12.56 17.26 -9.04
CA GLU A 69 -12.84 15.86 -9.34
C GLU A 69 -12.59 15.43 -10.80
N ARG A 70 -11.76 16.17 -11.50
CA ARG A 70 -11.33 15.81 -12.87
C ARG A 70 -10.23 14.75 -12.81
N TYR A 71 -10.65 13.50 -12.68
CA TYR A 71 -9.75 12.35 -12.60
C TYR A 71 -9.10 12.03 -13.93
N SER A 72 -7.80 11.80 -13.92
CA SER A 72 -7.03 11.41 -15.09
C SER A 72 -5.86 10.54 -14.69
N HIS A 73 -5.76 9.34 -15.30
CA HIS A 73 -4.65 8.39 -15.13
C HIS A 73 -4.37 7.95 -13.70
N THR A 74 -5.37 7.95 -12.81
CA THR A 74 -5.24 7.53 -11.42
C THR A 74 -5.96 6.24 -11.11
N ASP A 75 -6.90 5.82 -11.94
CA ASP A 75 -7.58 4.55 -11.82
C ASP A 75 -6.72 3.43 -12.42
N LEU A 76 -6.29 2.49 -11.59
CA LEU A 76 -5.53 1.32 -12.02
C LEU A 76 -6.44 0.18 -12.49
N ASN A 77 -7.74 0.27 -12.18
CA ASN A 77 -8.77 -0.64 -12.65
C ASN A 77 -9.72 0.08 -13.60
N THR A 78 -9.31 0.28 -14.83
CA THR A 78 -9.94 1.16 -15.83
C THR A 78 -11.38 0.78 -16.25
N GLY A 79 -12.04 -0.14 -15.55
CA GLY A 79 -13.48 -0.35 -15.66
C GLY A 79 -14.03 -0.84 -17.01
N HIS A 80 -13.20 -1.27 -17.93
CA HIS A 80 -13.66 -1.78 -19.25
C HIS A 80 -14.23 -3.21 -19.17
N GLY A 81 -14.99 -3.51 -18.13
CA GLY A 81 -15.74 -4.76 -17.96
C GLY A 81 -14.94 -5.95 -17.46
N THR A 82 -13.61 -5.87 -17.38
CA THR A 82 -12.75 -6.88 -16.79
C THR A 82 -11.73 -6.23 -15.86
N ARG A 83 -11.51 -6.84 -14.72
CA ARG A 83 -10.46 -6.41 -13.78
C ARG A 83 -9.11 -6.43 -14.51
N ARG A 84 -8.41 -5.30 -14.55
CA ARG A 84 -7.16 -5.14 -15.31
C ARG A 84 -5.93 -4.96 -14.43
N ILE A 85 -6.09 -4.80 -13.13
CA ILE A 85 -4.94 -4.81 -12.22
C ILE A 85 -4.40 -6.23 -12.11
N PRO A 86 -3.09 -6.41 -11.89
CA PRO A 86 -2.53 -7.72 -11.64
C PRO A 86 -3.17 -8.41 -10.44
N ASP A 87 -3.26 -9.72 -10.49
CA ASP A 87 -3.55 -10.54 -9.31
C ASP A 87 -2.24 -10.66 -8.52
N PHE A 88 -2.07 -9.82 -7.50
CA PHE A 88 -0.82 -9.75 -6.75
C PHE A 88 -0.52 -11.02 -5.97
N VAL A 89 -1.55 -11.75 -5.55
CA VAL A 89 -1.38 -13.06 -4.90
C VAL A 89 -0.75 -14.05 -5.87
N LYS A 90 -1.33 -14.21 -7.07
CA LYS A 90 -0.78 -15.11 -8.09
C LYS A 90 0.60 -14.67 -8.56
N LEU A 91 0.82 -13.35 -8.67
CA LEU A 91 2.12 -12.82 -9.05
C LEU A 91 3.19 -13.19 -8.02
N ALA A 92 2.93 -13.00 -6.75
CA ALA A 92 3.85 -13.35 -5.67
C ALA A 92 4.12 -14.86 -5.63
N GLN A 93 3.08 -15.67 -5.75
CA GLN A 93 3.20 -17.13 -5.84
C GLN A 93 4.04 -17.59 -7.04
N ALA A 94 3.92 -16.91 -8.18
CA ALA A 94 4.73 -17.21 -9.36
C ALA A 94 6.23 -16.93 -9.14
N TYR A 95 6.57 -16.00 -8.25
CA TYR A 95 7.95 -15.77 -7.81
C TYR A 95 8.44 -16.75 -6.73
N GLY A 96 7.55 -17.52 -6.12
CA GLY A 96 7.89 -18.47 -5.03
C GLY A 96 7.59 -17.94 -3.63
N CYS A 97 6.85 -16.84 -3.51
CA CYS A 97 6.39 -16.32 -2.22
C CYS A 97 5.15 -17.08 -1.73
N GLU A 98 4.96 -17.15 -0.41
CA GLU A 98 3.65 -17.41 0.16
C GLU A 98 2.78 -16.14 0.07
N ALA A 99 1.53 -16.28 -0.36
CA ALA A 99 0.68 -15.11 -0.55
C ALA A 99 -0.80 -15.44 -0.41
N TRP A 100 -1.56 -14.51 0.20
CA TRP A 100 -3.02 -14.57 0.25
C TRP A 100 -3.63 -13.17 0.31
N ARG A 101 -4.93 -13.13 0.01
CA ARG A 101 -5.73 -11.91 0.05
C ARG A 101 -6.51 -11.88 1.35
N VAL A 102 -6.65 -10.69 1.92
CA VAL A 102 -7.49 -10.35 3.06
C VAL A 102 -8.57 -9.39 2.57
N GLU A 103 -9.82 -9.81 2.68
CA GLU A 103 -10.99 -9.06 2.24
C GLU A 103 -11.82 -8.60 3.45
N GLU A 104 -12.87 -7.82 3.21
CA GLU A 104 -13.76 -7.36 4.27
C GLU A 104 -14.43 -8.56 4.99
N GLY A 105 -14.31 -8.56 6.32
CA GLY A 105 -14.84 -9.64 7.15
C GLY A 105 -13.84 -10.74 7.49
N ASP A 106 -12.67 -10.77 6.87
CA ASP A 106 -11.61 -11.71 7.23
C ASP A 106 -10.94 -11.33 8.55
N ASP A 107 -10.39 -12.33 9.22
CA ASP A 107 -9.62 -12.14 10.45
C ASP A 107 -8.22 -11.63 10.12
N ILE A 108 -8.02 -10.33 10.36
CA ILE A 108 -6.75 -9.65 10.10
C ILE A 108 -5.64 -10.15 11.02
N ASP A 109 -5.94 -10.37 12.29
CA ASP A 109 -4.95 -10.83 13.27
C ASP A 109 -4.45 -12.23 12.91
N ALA A 110 -5.35 -13.15 12.56
CA ALA A 110 -4.98 -14.48 12.09
C ALA A 110 -4.13 -14.43 10.79
N ALA A 111 -4.39 -13.47 9.90
CA ALA A 111 -3.58 -13.29 8.69
C ALA A 111 -2.15 -12.87 9.02
N PHE A 112 -1.96 -11.97 9.99
CA PHE A 112 -0.63 -11.57 10.47
C PHE A 112 0.07 -12.69 11.22
N GLU A 113 -0.62 -13.41 12.12
CA GLU A 113 -0.07 -14.54 12.85
C GLU A 113 0.47 -15.60 11.89
N LYS A 114 -0.33 -16.00 10.91
CA LYS A 114 0.09 -16.93 9.86
C LYS A 114 1.34 -16.44 9.11
N ALA A 115 1.40 -15.15 8.79
CA ALA A 115 2.57 -14.58 8.11
C ALA A 115 3.84 -14.64 8.98
N MET A 116 3.70 -14.49 10.29
CA MET A 116 4.83 -14.55 11.24
C MET A 116 5.40 -15.96 11.42
N GLU A 117 4.61 -17.00 11.15
CA GLU A 117 5.07 -18.38 11.23
C GLU A 117 5.98 -18.80 10.06
N ILE A 118 5.89 -18.12 8.92
CA ILE A 118 6.64 -18.42 7.70
C ILE A 118 7.94 -17.61 7.68
N ASN A 119 9.09 -18.27 7.74
CA ASN A 119 10.40 -17.62 7.84
C ASN A 119 11.44 -18.16 6.84
N ASP A 120 11.00 -18.90 5.84
CA ASP A 120 11.83 -19.51 4.80
C ASP A 120 11.62 -18.90 3.40
N CYS A 121 10.62 -18.04 3.25
CA CYS A 121 10.35 -17.31 2.02
C CYS A 121 9.67 -15.96 2.29
N PRO A 122 9.64 -15.04 1.31
CA PRO A 122 8.85 -13.82 1.41
C PRO A 122 7.36 -14.14 1.52
N VAL A 123 6.65 -13.33 2.29
CA VAL A 123 5.19 -13.45 2.45
C VAL A 123 4.52 -12.18 1.96
N LEU A 124 3.45 -12.32 1.17
CA LEU A 124 2.66 -11.20 0.68
C LEU A 124 1.21 -11.30 1.16
N LEU A 125 0.75 -10.27 1.85
CA LEU A 125 -0.63 -10.04 2.24
C LEU A 125 -1.22 -8.93 1.36
N GLU A 126 -2.27 -9.23 0.58
CA GLU A 126 -3.01 -8.23 -0.18
C GLU A 126 -4.26 -7.83 0.57
N PHE A 127 -4.31 -6.61 1.09
CA PHE A 127 -5.49 -6.04 1.74
C PHE A 127 -6.29 -5.23 0.73
N VAL A 128 -7.50 -5.70 0.43
CA VAL A 128 -8.41 -4.99 -0.49
C VAL A 128 -9.12 -3.87 0.27
N THR A 129 -8.98 -2.65 -0.22
CA THR A 129 -9.56 -1.46 0.40
C THR A 129 -10.40 -0.66 -0.58
N SER A 130 -11.21 0.27 -0.06
CA SER A 130 -12.01 1.14 -0.90
C SER A 130 -11.15 2.10 -1.73
N PRO A 131 -11.43 2.27 -3.04
CA PRO A 131 -10.77 3.28 -3.87
C PRO A 131 -11.08 4.73 -3.42
N ASP A 132 -12.12 4.91 -2.62
CA ASP A 132 -12.56 6.21 -2.12
C ASP A 132 -11.95 6.56 -0.75
N SER A 133 -11.15 5.66 -0.17
CA SER A 133 -10.40 5.95 1.06
C SER A 133 -9.35 7.01 0.80
N GLU A 134 -9.38 8.05 1.63
CA GLU A 134 -8.46 9.18 1.55
C GLU A 134 -7.59 9.26 2.81
N VAL A 135 -6.42 9.90 2.69
CA VAL A 135 -5.49 10.09 3.80
C VAL A 135 -5.77 11.42 4.49
N TRP A 136 -6.13 11.36 5.76
CA TRP A 136 -6.39 12.51 6.61
C TRP A 136 -5.70 12.37 7.97
N PRO A 137 -5.24 13.47 8.58
CA PRO A 137 -5.18 14.84 8.06
C PRO A 137 -4.11 15.01 6.98
N MET A 138 -4.24 16.06 6.16
CA MET A 138 -3.31 16.37 5.08
C MET A 138 -2.90 17.83 5.10
N VAL A 139 -1.61 18.11 4.92
CA VAL A 139 -1.09 19.47 4.71
C VAL A 139 -0.84 19.64 3.21
N PRO A 140 -1.59 20.52 2.51
CA PRO A 140 -1.33 20.80 1.11
C PRO A 140 0.05 21.41 0.86
N ALA A 141 0.63 21.17 -0.31
CA ALA A 141 1.92 21.75 -0.65
C ALA A 141 1.87 23.28 -0.63
N GLY A 142 2.87 23.90 -0.02
CA GLY A 142 3.02 25.37 0.01
C GLY A 142 2.24 26.08 1.10
N VAL A 143 1.58 25.37 2.00
CA VAL A 143 0.89 25.96 3.17
C VAL A 143 1.55 25.55 4.49
N SER A 144 1.19 26.26 5.56
CA SER A 144 1.63 25.98 6.93
C SER A 144 0.92 24.74 7.51
N ASN A 145 1.52 24.14 8.54
CA ASN A 145 0.85 23.11 9.35
C ASN A 145 -0.43 23.64 10.04
N ASP A 146 -0.55 24.95 10.22
CA ASP A 146 -1.75 25.57 10.75
C ASP A 146 -2.94 25.50 9.77
N ASP A 147 -2.66 25.28 8.49
CA ASP A 147 -3.63 25.12 7.41
C ASP A 147 -3.93 23.64 7.09
N ILE A 148 -3.69 22.74 8.03
CA ILE A 148 -3.95 21.31 7.89
C ILE A 148 -5.43 21.03 7.58
N VAL A 149 -5.68 20.14 6.62
CA VAL A 149 -7.02 19.74 6.19
C VAL A 149 -7.35 18.37 6.81
N TYR A 150 -8.46 18.28 7.54
CA TYR A 150 -8.86 17.07 8.24
C TYR A 150 -9.85 16.19 7.47
N ALA A 151 -10.60 16.78 6.56
CA ALA A 151 -11.52 16.07 5.68
C ALA A 151 -11.89 16.98 4.48
N ARG A 152 -12.47 16.39 3.45
CA ARG A 152 -12.82 17.06 2.21
C ARG A 152 -13.62 18.36 2.36
N SER A 153 -14.46 18.48 3.39
CA SER A 153 -15.36 19.62 3.64
C SER A 153 -15.10 20.38 4.94
N VAL A 154 -14.11 19.98 5.71
CA VAL A 154 -13.83 20.58 7.03
C VAL A 154 -12.58 21.45 6.90
N ARG A 155 -12.75 22.76 6.96
CA ARG A 155 -11.61 23.66 7.21
C ARG A 155 -11.17 23.51 8.66
N PRO A 156 -9.87 23.47 8.94
CA PRO A 156 -9.39 23.48 10.32
C PRO A 156 -9.95 24.72 11.01
N THR A 157 -10.47 24.53 12.20
CA THR A 157 -10.67 25.67 13.11
C THR A 157 -9.29 26.22 13.44
N THR A 158 -9.15 27.51 13.55
CA THR A 158 -7.88 28.19 13.88
C THR A 158 -7.31 27.80 15.24
N ASP A 159 -8.03 27.03 16.02
CA ASP A 159 -7.59 26.41 17.24
C ASP A 159 -8.01 24.92 17.28
N PRO A 160 -7.10 23.99 16.95
CA PRO A 160 -7.38 22.54 17.00
C PRO A 160 -7.58 22.04 18.44
N PHE A 161 -7.35 22.87 19.46
CA PHE A 161 -7.52 22.55 20.88
C PHE A 161 -8.64 23.34 21.55
N ALA A 162 -9.37 24.18 20.81
CA ALA A 162 -10.60 24.82 21.30
C ALA A 162 -11.71 23.78 21.33
N ALA A 163 -11.83 23.09 22.47
CA ALA A 163 -12.98 22.24 22.82
C ALA A 163 -14.02 23.02 23.58
#